data_cda431f6a8f6f57845ab5465a7eeb4bd
#
_entry.id   cda431f6a8f6f57845ab5465a7eeb4bd
#
_cell.length_a   1.000
_cell.length_b   1.000
_cell.length_c   1.000
_cell.angle_alpha   90.00
_cell.angle_beta   90.00
_cell.angle_gamma   90.00
#
_symmetry.space_group_name_H-M   'P 1'
#
loop_
_entity.id
_entity.type
_entity.pdbx_description
1 polymer ?
#
loop_
_entity_poly.entity_id
_entity_poly.type
_entity_poly.pdbx_seq_one_letter_code
_entity_poly.pdbx_strand_id
1 'polypeptide(L)'
;MTPAARPSLRKALASPAGKRLYVRRLFSTIADRYDLITVLLSFGQDRHWKRRVAQLSRATSGTRALDVACGTGDLAFALEARGAAVIGLDLTYRMLQLARARALRTAAHPRFIVGDMMALPFGNEEFDLVTAGYGLRNVPELAPAIDELQRVLKPGGMLLSLDFNRPANRVVRAVYLGYLTVVGSALGFLLHRDPDTYRYIPESIRRYPGAAAVNALLRTQGFSSSECLPVLGGLMAIHVAVK
;
A
#
# COMPACT_ATOMS: atom_id res chain seq x y z
N MET A 1 33.87 -8.56 -4.31
CA MET A 1 33.02 -7.46 -4.84
C MET A 1 32.50 -6.64 -3.65
N THR A 2 32.99 -5.43 -3.49
CA THR A 2 32.53 -4.52 -2.43
C THR A 2 31.05 -4.20 -2.68
N PRO A 3 30.16 -4.34 -1.69
CA PRO A 3 28.76 -3.99 -1.88
C PRO A 3 28.68 -2.50 -2.24
N ALA A 4 28.06 -2.18 -3.38
CA ALA A 4 27.85 -0.82 -3.81
C ALA A 4 27.16 -0.03 -2.69
N ALA A 5 27.76 1.09 -2.28
CA ALA A 5 27.26 1.95 -1.21
C ALA A 5 25.79 2.28 -1.46
N ARG A 6 24.92 2.01 -0.49
CA ARG A 6 23.49 2.34 -0.57
C ARG A 6 23.35 3.84 -0.81
N PRO A 7 22.65 4.29 -1.86
CA PRO A 7 22.41 5.72 -2.03
C PRO A 7 21.66 6.24 -0.80
N SER A 8 22.04 7.42 -0.31
CA SER A 8 21.32 8.01 0.84
C SER A 8 19.83 8.11 0.51
N LEU A 9 18.95 7.83 1.48
CA LEU A 9 17.50 7.89 1.33
C LEU A 9 17.05 9.17 0.60
N ARG A 10 17.64 10.32 0.96
CA ARG A 10 17.32 11.61 0.36
C ARG A 10 17.62 11.65 -1.15
N LYS A 11 18.76 11.09 -1.60
CA LYS A 11 19.13 11.01 -3.01
C LYS A 11 18.21 10.02 -3.76
N ALA A 12 17.90 8.89 -3.16
CA ALA A 12 17.00 7.91 -3.77
C ALA A 12 15.60 8.47 -4.01
N LEU A 13 15.09 9.28 -3.08
CA LEU A 13 13.76 9.89 -3.19
C LEU A 13 13.73 11.20 -4.02
N ALA A 14 14.85 11.61 -4.62
CA ALA A 14 14.92 12.82 -5.44
C ALA A 14 14.39 12.63 -6.86
N SER A 15 14.25 11.38 -7.33
CA SER A 15 13.72 11.08 -8.67
C SER A 15 12.72 9.92 -8.64
N PRO A 16 11.75 9.88 -9.57
CA PRO A 16 10.79 8.77 -9.70
C PRO A 16 11.48 7.40 -9.83
N ALA A 17 12.47 7.28 -10.70
CA ALA A 17 13.23 6.05 -10.91
C ALA A 17 14.01 5.62 -9.64
N GLY A 18 14.63 6.59 -8.96
CA GLY A 18 15.33 6.35 -7.69
C GLY A 18 14.39 5.87 -6.60
N LYS A 19 13.22 6.49 -6.44
CA LYS A 19 12.18 6.08 -5.49
C LYS A 19 11.70 4.66 -5.78
N ARG A 20 11.39 4.34 -7.05
CA ARG A 20 10.96 3.00 -7.46
C ARG A 20 11.98 1.93 -7.10
N LEU A 21 13.25 2.15 -7.42
CA LEU A 21 14.33 1.21 -7.14
C LEU A 21 14.54 1.05 -5.62
N TYR A 22 14.51 2.16 -4.88
CA TYR A 22 14.65 2.14 -3.42
C TYR A 22 13.52 1.36 -2.76
N VAL A 23 12.27 1.65 -3.11
CA VAL A 23 11.06 0.98 -2.59
C VAL A 23 11.15 -0.52 -2.85
N ARG A 24 11.45 -0.95 -4.09
CA ARG A 24 11.59 -2.36 -4.43
C ARG A 24 12.66 -3.07 -3.59
N ARG A 25 13.82 -2.44 -3.39
CA ARG A 25 14.91 -2.99 -2.57
C ARG A 25 14.53 -3.07 -1.09
N LEU A 26 13.92 -2.00 -0.57
CA LEU A 26 13.49 -1.95 0.82
C LEU A 26 12.50 -3.09 1.12
N PHE A 27 11.43 -3.21 0.34
CA PHE A 27 10.41 -4.24 0.56
C PHE A 27 10.94 -5.65 0.32
N SER A 28 11.92 -5.84 -0.58
CA SER A 28 12.62 -7.14 -0.69
C SER A 28 13.41 -7.49 0.57
N THR A 29 14.04 -6.49 1.21
CA THR A 29 14.83 -6.68 2.43
C THR A 29 13.95 -7.01 3.65
N ILE A 30 12.80 -6.33 3.79
CA ILE A 30 11.93 -6.45 4.97
C ILE A 30 10.85 -7.51 4.83
N ALA A 31 10.69 -8.13 3.64
CA ALA A 31 9.56 -9.00 3.30
C ALA A 31 9.29 -10.08 4.34
N ASP A 32 10.31 -10.80 4.78
CA ASP A 32 10.16 -11.92 5.72
C ASP A 32 9.67 -11.51 7.13
N ARG A 33 9.75 -10.21 7.44
CA ARG A 33 9.34 -9.64 8.74
C ARG A 33 8.26 -8.58 8.60
N TYR A 34 7.77 -8.39 7.36
CA TYR A 34 6.83 -7.31 7.03
C TYR A 34 5.56 -7.35 7.87
N ASP A 35 4.95 -8.52 7.99
CA ASP A 35 3.70 -8.69 8.75
C ASP A 35 3.89 -8.37 10.24
N LEU A 36 5.01 -8.81 10.84
CA LEU A 36 5.36 -8.48 12.23
C LEU A 36 5.50 -6.96 12.42
N ILE A 37 6.21 -6.31 11.50
CA ILE A 37 6.48 -4.88 11.57
C ILE A 37 5.20 -4.07 11.42
N THR A 38 4.35 -4.47 10.48
CA THR A 38 3.08 -3.81 10.23
C THR A 38 2.17 -3.91 11.47
N VAL A 39 2.13 -5.07 12.12
CA VAL A 39 1.39 -5.26 13.38
C VAL A 39 1.96 -4.38 14.49
N LEU A 40 3.28 -4.33 14.66
CA LEU A 40 3.91 -3.53 15.72
C LEU A 40 3.67 -2.01 15.51
N LEU A 41 3.87 -1.51 14.28
CA LEU A 41 3.70 -0.08 13.97
C LEU A 41 2.23 0.35 13.95
N SER A 42 1.30 -0.57 13.82
CA SER A 42 -0.14 -0.32 13.83
C SER A 42 -0.80 -0.56 15.18
N PHE A 43 -0.02 -0.84 16.23
CA PHE A 43 -0.54 -1.24 17.54
C PHE A 43 -1.50 -2.45 17.46
N GLY A 44 -1.22 -3.40 16.57
CA GLY A 44 -2.06 -4.57 16.33
C GLY A 44 -3.33 -4.30 15.52
N GLN A 45 -3.59 -3.05 15.11
CA GLN A 45 -4.83 -2.65 14.45
C GLN A 45 -4.84 -2.93 12.93
N ASP A 46 -3.71 -3.24 12.32
CA ASP A 46 -3.59 -3.47 10.88
C ASP A 46 -4.65 -4.44 10.33
N ARG A 47 -4.80 -5.59 10.98
CA ARG A 47 -5.80 -6.59 10.58
C ARG A 47 -7.24 -6.10 10.69
N HIS A 48 -7.52 -5.24 11.67
CA HIS A 48 -8.85 -4.62 11.84
C HIS A 48 -9.13 -3.68 10.65
N TRP A 49 -8.19 -2.82 10.28
CA TRP A 49 -8.38 -1.88 9.17
C TRP A 49 -8.47 -2.60 7.83
N LYS A 50 -7.66 -3.62 7.57
CA LYS A 50 -7.76 -4.44 6.34
C LYS A 50 -9.10 -5.17 6.25
N ARG A 51 -9.61 -5.71 7.36
CA ARG A 51 -10.97 -6.26 7.42
C ARG A 51 -12.04 -5.19 7.12
N ARG A 52 -11.85 -3.98 7.64
CA ARG A 52 -12.75 -2.86 7.36
C ARG A 52 -12.75 -2.48 5.88
N VAL A 53 -11.58 -2.45 5.22
CA VAL A 53 -11.48 -2.26 3.76
C VAL A 53 -12.24 -3.36 3.02
N ALA A 54 -12.04 -4.63 3.38
CA ALA A 54 -12.75 -5.75 2.77
C ALA A 54 -14.28 -5.69 3.00
N GLN A 55 -14.74 -5.16 4.14
CA GLN A 55 -16.17 -4.92 4.37
C GLN A 55 -16.73 -3.80 3.50
N LEU A 56 -16.00 -2.67 3.43
CA LEU A 56 -16.39 -1.51 2.62
C LEU A 56 -16.41 -1.81 1.12
N SER A 57 -15.59 -2.76 0.66
CA SER A 57 -15.53 -3.17 -0.75
C SER A 57 -16.83 -3.78 -1.26
N ARG A 58 -17.70 -4.27 -0.37
CA ARG A 58 -18.93 -5.00 -0.70
C ARG A 58 -18.70 -6.19 -1.65
N ALA A 59 -17.47 -6.69 -1.68
CA ALA A 59 -17.10 -7.82 -2.54
C ALA A 59 -17.94 -9.06 -2.23
N THR A 60 -18.38 -9.75 -3.28
CA THR A 60 -19.20 -10.95 -3.24
C THR A 60 -18.76 -11.93 -4.32
N SER A 61 -19.43 -13.07 -4.42
CA SER A 61 -19.25 -14.00 -5.55
C SER A 61 -19.52 -13.27 -6.87
N GLY A 62 -18.61 -13.44 -7.84
CA GLY A 62 -18.66 -12.74 -9.13
C GLY A 62 -17.86 -11.43 -9.20
N THR A 63 -17.48 -10.83 -8.05
CA THR A 63 -16.62 -9.63 -8.06
C THR A 63 -15.22 -9.98 -8.58
N ARG A 64 -14.76 -9.30 -9.64
CA ARG A 64 -13.35 -9.35 -10.09
C ARG A 64 -12.56 -8.25 -9.39
N ALA A 65 -11.63 -8.63 -8.54
CA ALA A 65 -10.86 -7.70 -7.73
C ALA A 65 -9.37 -7.73 -8.09
N LEU A 66 -8.75 -6.55 -8.09
CA LEU A 66 -7.30 -6.37 -8.19
C LEU A 66 -6.79 -5.75 -6.88
N ASP A 67 -5.88 -6.44 -6.20
CA ASP A 67 -5.18 -5.91 -5.03
C ASP A 67 -3.77 -5.47 -5.45
N VAL A 68 -3.53 -4.17 -5.58
CA VAL A 68 -2.24 -3.60 -6.01
C VAL A 68 -1.34 -3.32 -4.81
N ALA A 69 -0.03 -3.50 -4.98
CA ALA A 69 0.95 -3.53 -3.90
C ALA A 69 0.48 -4.51 -2.80
N CYS A 70 0.04 -5.68 -3.21
CA CYS A 70 -0.64 -6.64 -2.33
C CYS A 70 0.27 -7.22 -1.23
N GLY A 71 1.59 -7.07 -1.34
CA GLY A 71 2.56 -7.58 -0.37
C GLY A 71 2.39 -9.09 -0.14
N THR A 72 2.20 -9.49 1.12
CA THR A 72 1.95 -10.87 1.56
C THR A 72 0.51 -11.33 1.36
N GLY A 73 -0.34 -10.49 0.73
CA GLY A 73 -1.69 -10.84 0.26
C GLY A 73 -2.83 -10.63 1.26
N ASP A 74 -2.64 -9.91 2.35
CA ASP A 74 -3.68 -9.80 3.38
C ASP A 74 -5.04 -9.32 2.88
N LEU A 75 -5.08 -8.28 2.02
CA LEU A 75 -6.31 -7.81 1.41
C LEU A 75 -6.82 -8.80 0.36
N ALA A 76 -5.93 -9.35 -0.47
CA ALA A 76 -6.30 -10.35 -1.47
C ALA A 76 -7.01 -11.55 -0.83
N PHE A 77 -6.46 -12.12 0.26
CA PHE A 77 -7.11 -13.20 1.00
C PHE A 77 -8.43 -12.77 1.66
N ALA A 78 -8.48 -11.54 2.20
CA ALA A 78 -9.70 -11.03 2.83
C ALA A 78 -10.84 -10.81 1.83
N LEU A 79 -10.53 -10.42 0.59
CA LEU A 79 -11.50 -10.27 -0.50
C LEU A 79 -11.96 -11.62 -1.05
N GLU A 80 -11.03 -12.56 -1.22
CA GLU A 80 -11.37 -13.91 -1.69
C GLU A 80 -12.23 -14.65 -0.67
N ALA A 81 -11.99 -14.50 0.63
CA ALA A 81 -12.85 -15.04 1.67
C ALA A 81 -14.30 -14.50 1.62
N ARG A 82 -14.55 -13.44 0.86
CA ARG A 82 -15.88 -12.88 0.55
C ARG A 82 -16.44 -13.37 -0.79
N GLY A 83 -15.71 -14.23 -1.48
CA GLY A 83 -16.11 -14.82 -2.75
C GLY A 83 -15.61 -14.10 -4.00
N ALA A 84 -14.81 -13.05 -3.88
CA ALA A 84 -14.27 -12.35 -5.04
C ALA A 84 -13.20 -13.18 -5.77
N ALA A 85 -13.15 -13.07 -7.10
CA ALA A 85 -12.03 -13.56 -7.89
C ALA A 85 -10.89 -12.54 -7.85
N VAL A 86 -9.80 -12.84 -7.14
CA VAL A 86 -8.77 -11.85 -6.79
C VAL A 86 -7.46 -12.10 -7.54
N ILE A 87 -6.91 -11.02 -8.12
CA ILE A 87 -5.53 -10.96 -8.57
C ILE A 87 -4.77 -10.01 -7.63
N GLY A 88 -3.70 -10.50 -7.00
CA GLY A 88 -2.76 -9.68 -6.23
C GLY A 88 -1.56 -9.32 -7.10
N LEU A 89 -1.22 -8.04 -7.18
CA LEU A 89 -0.08 -7.53 -7.93
C LEU A 89 0.89 -6.81 -6.99
N ASP A 90 2.18 -7.15 -7.07
CA ASP A 90 3.22 -6.46 -6.32
C ASP A 90 4.51 -6.32 -7.14
N LEU A 91 5.23 -5.24 -6.93
CA LEU A 91 6.52 -4.98 -7.58
C LEU A 91 7.63 -5.90 -7.02
N THR A 92 7.44 -6.43 -5.81
CA THR A 92 8.44 -7.16 -5.04
C THR A 92 8.21 -8.66 -5.12
N TYR A 93 9.02 -9.36 -5.89
CA TYR A 93 8.89 -10.82 -6.08
C TYR A 93 8.90 -11.59 -4.74
N ARG A 94 9.76 -11.18 -3.76
CA ARG A 94 9.82 -11.84 -2.44
C ARG A 94 8.50 -11.80 -1.70
N MET A 95 7.79 -10.68 -1.75
CA MET A 95 6.43 -10.56 -1.17
C MET A 95 5.48 -11.61 -1.76
N LEU A 96 5.49 -11.75 -3.08
CA LEU A 96 4.62 -12.72 -3.76
C LEU A 96 5.01 -14.18 -3.49
N GLN A 97 6.29 -14.48 -3.25
CA GLN A 97 6.69 -15.81 -2.80
C GLN A 97 6.04 -16.14 -1.45
N LEU A 98 6.04 -15.19 -0.52
CA LEU A 98 5.40 -15.36 0.79
C LEU A 98 3.88 -15.47 0.67
N ALA A 99 3.25 -14.65 -0.16
CA ALA A 99 1.82 -14.72 -0.45
C ALA A 99 1.41 -16.08 -1.04
N ARG A 100 2.16 -16.58 -2.02
CA ARG A 100 1.93 -17.91 -2.62
C ARG A 100 2.15 -19.05 -1.62
N ALA A 101 3.20 -18.96 -0.79
CA ALA A 101 3.43 -19.95 0.27
C ALA A 101 2.29 -19.96 1.30
N ARG A 102 1.68 -18.81 1.57
CA ARG A 102 0.49 -18.70 2.41
C ARG A 102 -0.73 -19.31 1.74
N ALA A 103 -0.96 -19.08 0.44
CA ALA A 103 -2.05 -19.67 -0.32
C ALA A 103 -2.05 -21.19 -0.26
N LEU A 104 -0.88 -21.82 -0.32
CA LEU A 104 -0.75 -23.29 -0.20
C LEU A 104 -1.18 -23.85 1.17
N ARG A 105 -1.31 -23.01 2.19
CA ARG A 105 -1.71 -23.39 3.57
C ARG A 105 -3.17 -23.06 3.88
N THR A 106 -3.87 -22.48 2.94
CA THR A 106 -5.26 -22.04 3.09
C THR A 106 -6.10 -22.60 1.96
N ALA A 107 -7.42 -22.63 2.12
CA ALA A 107 -8.35 -22.97 1.04
C ALA A 107 -8.52 -21.83 0.02
N ALA A 108 -7.85 -20.69 0.25
CA ALA A 108 -7.95 -19.50 -0.57
C ALA A 108 -6.87 -19.50 -1.66
N HIS A 109 -7.22 -19.15 -2.89
CA HIS A 109 -6.33 -19.25 -4.05
C HIS A 109 -6.26 -17.96 -4.89
N PRO A 110 -5.98 -16.77 -4.29
CA PRO A 110 -5.76 -15.58 -5.11
C PRO A 110 -4.61 -15.82 -6.09
N ARG A 111 -4.71 -15.26 -7.27
CA ARG A 111 -3.61 -15.29 -8.24
C ARG A 111 -2.63 -14.16 -7.91
N PHE A 112 -1.33 -14.44 -7.92
CA PHE A 112 -0.29 -13.44 -7.62
C PHE A 112 0.63 -13.25 -8.81
N ILE A 113 0.79 -11.99 -9.26
CA ILE A 113 1.64 -11.61 -10.38
C ILE A 113 2.61 -10.49 -9.99
N VAL A 114 3.81 -10.52 -10.55
CA VAL A 114 4.77 -9.40 -10.44
C VAL A 114 4.35 -8.32 -11.41
N GLY A 115 4.21 -7.08 -10.92
CA GLY A 115 3.84 -5.95 -11.76
C GLY A 115 4.04 -4.61 -11.06
N ASP A 116 3.96 -3.55 -11.82
CA ASP A 116 4.03 -2.17 -11.35
C ASP A 116 2.66 -1.52 -11.48
N MET A 117 2.15 -0.91 -10.39
CA MET A 117 0.87 -0.20 -10.45
C MET A 117 0.92 1.08 -11.31
N MET A 118 2.13 1.52 -11.70
CA MET A 118 2.32 2.62 -12.66
C MET A 118 2.12 2.19 -14.12
N ALA A 119 2.04 0.87 -14.40
CA ALA A 119 1.84 0.29 -15.72
C ALA A 119 1.22 -1.10 -15.55
N LEU A 120 -0.09 -1.14 -15.32
CA LEU A 120 -0.81 -2.36 -15.03
C LEU A 120 -0.95 -3.24 -16.29
N PRO A 121 -0.60 -4.54 -16.22
CA PRO A 121 -0.65 -5.45 -17.37
C PRO A 121 -2.07 -5.97 -17.64
N PHE A 122 -3.06 -5.07 -17.61
CA PHE A 122 -4.47 -5.36 -17.80
C PHE A 122 -5.08 -4.40 -18.81
N GLY A 123 -6.14 -4.83 -19.46
CA GLY A 123 -6.96 -3.99 -20.32
C GLY A 123 -7.74 -2.92 -19.54
N ASN A 124 -8.42 -2.05 -20.28
CA ASN A 124 -9.33 -1.10 -19.69
C ASN A 124 -10.56 -1.83 -19.14
N GLU A 125 -11.11 -1.34 -18.02
CA GLU A 125 -12.42 -1.75 -17.51
C GLU A 125 -12.55 -3.26 -17.23
N GLU A 126 -11.50 -3.87 -16.66
CA GLU A 126 -11.51 -5.29 -16.34
C GLU A 126 -12.00 -5.62 -14.93
N PHE A 127 -11.89 -4.69 -13.98
CA PHE A 127 -12.13 -4.96 -12.56
C PHE A 127 -13.33 -4.20 -12.02
N ASP A 128 -14.11 -4.88 -11.18
CA ASP A 128 -15.21 -4.28 -10.42
C ASP A 128 -14.66 -3.55 -9.17
N LEU A 129 -13.50 -4.00 -8.68
CA LEU A 129 -12.87 -3.54 -7.46
C LEU A 129 -11.35 -3.47 -7.61
N VAL A 130 -10.75 -2.37 -7.15
CA VAL A 130 -9.31 -2.25 -6.93
C VAL A 130 -9.06 -1.91 -5.47
N THR A 131 -8.10 -2.58 -4.84
CA THR A 131 -7.65 -2.26 -3.48
C THR A 131 -6.16 -1.94 -3.46
N ALA A 132 -5.75 -1.07 -2.52
CA ALA A 132 -4.36 -0.71 -2.28
C ALA A 132 -4.10 -0.54 -0.77
N GLY A 133 -3.44 -1.51 -0.14
CA GLY A 133 -3.04 -1.41 1.27
C GLY A 133 -1.61 -0.92 1.41
N TYR A 134 -1.40 0.31 1.92
CA TYR A 134 -0.09 0.95 2.10
C TYR A 134 0.72 1.13 0.81
N GLY A 135 0.05 1.12 -0.35
CA GLY A 135 0.67 1.13 -1.67
C GLY A 135 0.87 2.53 -2.24
N LEU A 136 -0.17 3.39 -2.18
CA LEU A 136 -0.18 4.69 -2.88
C LEU A 136 0.92 5.64 -2.42
N ARG A 137 1.29 5.63 -1.15
CA ARG A 137 2.40 6.43 -0.62
C ARG A 137 3.75 6.05 -1.24
N ASN A 138 3.89 4.83 -1.71
CA ASN A 138 5.14 4.26 -2.18
C ASN A 138 5.38 4.45 -3.68
N VAL A 139 4.35 4.82 -4.46
CA VAL A 139 4.54 5.07 -5.90
C VAL A 139 5.45 6.26 -6.15
N PRO A 140 6.19 6.26 -7.26
CA PRO A 140 6.99 7.40 -7.69
C PRO A 140 6.16 8.68 -7.82
N GLU A 141 5.07 8.60 -8.56
CA GLU A 141 4.16 9.68 -8.89
C GLU A 141 2.71 9.23 -8.67
N LEU A 142 1.96 10.01 -7.89
CA LEU A 142 0.65 9.57 -7.43
C LEU A 142 -0.43 9.69 -8.52
N ALA A 143 -0.44 10.78 -9.30
CA ALA A 143 -1.46 11.00 -10.32
C ALA A 143 -1.42 9.92 -11.41
N PRO A 144 -0.28 9.60 -12.05
CA PRO A 144 -0.23 8.51 -13.04
C PRO A 144 -0.61 7.13 -12.45
N ALA A 145 -0.29 6.88 -11.16
CA ALA A 145 -0.73 5.65 -10.52
C ALA A 145 -2.26 5.60 -10.41
N ILE A 146 -2.90 6.70 -9.99
CA ILE A 146 -4.35 6.79 -9.89
C ILE A 146 -5.02 6.65 -11.27
N ASP A 147 -4.44 7.23 -12.33
CA ASP A 147 -4.92 7.07 -13.70
C ASP A 147 -4.95 5.60 -14.14
N GLU A 148 -3.89 4.84 -13.84
CA GLU A 148 -3.84 3.41 -14.14
C GLU A 148 -4.88 2.61 -13.35
N LEU A 149 -5.09 2.94 -12.05
CA LEU A 149 -6.13 2.30 -11.24
C LEU A 149 -7.53 2.61 -11.77
N GLN A 150 -7.76 3.87 -12.19
CA GLN A 150 -9.02 4.30 -12.80
C GLN A 150 -9.25 3.62 -14.14
N ARG A 151 -8.19 3.50 -14.98
CA ARG A 151 -8.27 2.88 -16.31
C ARG A 151 -8.75 1.43 -16.24
N VAL A 152 -8.23 0.64 -15.31
CA VAL A 152 -8.57 -0.79 -15.21
C VAL A 152 -9.90 -1.04 -14.52
N LEU A 153 -10.46 -0.07 -13.81
CA LEU A 153 -11.78 -0.16 -13.20
C LEU A 153 -12.88 -0.03 -14.26
N LYS A 154 -13.90 -0.85 -14.15
CA LYS A 154 -15.16 -0.70 -14.90
C LYS A 154 -15.90 0.58 -14.51
N PRO A 155 -16.76 1.13 -15.37
CA PRO A 155 -17.73 2.15 -14.95
C PRO A 155 -18.53 1.68 -13.72
N GLY A 156 -18.63 2.53 -12.69
CA GLY A 156 -19.20 2.14 -11.40
C GLY A 156 -18.32 1.27 -10.51
N GLY A 157 -17.15 0.88 -10.98
CA GLY A 157 -16.17 0.12 -10.19
C GLY A 157 -15.56 0.95 -9.06
N MET A 158 -15.07 0.28 -8.02
CA MET A 158 -14.67 0.92 -6.77
C MET A 158 -13.16 0.79 -6.52
N LEU A 159 -12.53 1.88 -6.10
CA LEU A 159 -11.19 1.91 -5.54
C LEU A 159 -11.26 2.07 -4.02
N LEU A 160 -10.61 1.19 -3.27
CA LEU A 160 -10.36 1.36 -1.83
C LEU A 160 -8.87 1.41 -1.56
N SER A 161 -8.44 2.45 -0.87
CA SER A 161 -7.03 2.61 -0.46
C SER A 161 -6.95 2.83 1.04
N LEU A 162 -6.10 2.06 1.70
CA LEU A 162 -5.72 2.25 3.10
C LEU A 162 -4.26 2.69 3.15
N ASP A 163 -3.97 3.87 3.72
CA ASP A 163 -2.57 4.32 3.85
C ASP A 163 -2.38 5.24 5.06
N PHE A 164 -1.12 5.46 5.42
CA PHE A 164 -0.75 6.47 6.38
C PHE A 164 -1.18 7.85 5.90
N ASN A 165 -1.71 8.65 6.83
CA ASN A 165 -2.04 10.03 6.56
C ASN A 165 -0.92 10.97 7.05
N ARG A 166 -0.85 12.14 6.47
CA ARG A 166 -0.05 13.26 6.94
C ARG A 166 -0.98 14.20 7.73
N PRO A 167 -0.96 14.18 9.09
CA PRO A 167 -1.83 15.01 9.89
C PRO A 167 -1.70 16.49 9.57
N ALA A 168 -2.83 17.20 9.45
CA ALA A 168 -2.84 18.64 9.19
C ALA A 168 -2.28 19.43 10.39
N ASN A 169 -2.62 19.03 11.61
CA ASN A 169 -2.10 19.64 12.82
C ASN A 169 -0.58 19.42 12.93
N ARG A 170 0.17 20.53 13.05
CA ARG A 170 1.65 20.50 13.05
C ARG A 170 2.23 19.80 14.27
N VAL A 171 1.60 19.92 15.43
CA VAL A 171 2.05 19.30 16.69
C VAL A 171 1.82 17.80 16.63
N VAL A 172 0.60 17.37 16.30
CA VAL A 172 0.26 15.95 16.12
C VAL A 172 1.19 15.30 15.10
N ARG A 173 1.43 15.98 13.98
CA ARG A 173 2.35 15.51 12.94
C ARG A 173 3.78 15.35 13.44
N ALA A 174 4.29 16.33 14.20
CA ALA A 174 5.65 16.29 14.74
C ALA A 174 5.82 15.12 15.73
N VAL A 175 4.88 14.95 16.66
CA VAL A 175 4.87 13.84 17.63
C VAL A 175 4.79 12.50 16.91
N TYR A 176 3.86 12.36 15.96
CA TYR A 176 3.68 11.14 15.19
C TYR A 176 4.91 10.74 14.38
N LEU A 177 5.49 11.68 13.64
CA LEU A 177 6.69 11.42 12.86
C LEU A 177 7.92 11.17 13.76
N GLY A 178 7.99 11.82 14.92
CA GLY A 178 8.99 11.55 15.96
C GLY A 178 8.88 10.11 16.48
N TYR A 179 7.67 9.69 16.86
CA TYR A 179 7.39 8.31 17.27
C TYR A 179 7.81 7.30 16.19
N LEU A 180 7.36 7.47 14.94
CA LEU A 180 7.72 6.57 13.84
C LEU A 180 9.22 6.54 13.57
N THR A 181 9.92 7.66 13.77
CA THR A 181 11.38 7.71 13.60
C THR A 181 12.09 6.92 14.70
N VAL A 182 11.74 7.14 15.97
CA VAL A 182 12.37 6.46 17.10
C VAL A 182 12.08 4.97 17.08
N VAL A 183 10.79 4.59 17.01
CA VAL A 183 10.37 3.18 17.01
C VAL A 183 10.85 2.47 15.74
N GLY A 184 10.75 3.12 14.58
CA GLY A 184 11.26 2.57 13.33
C GLY A 184 12.77 2.33 13.38
N SER A 185 13.56 3.28 13.90
CA SER A 185 15.01 3.09 14.05
C SER A 185 15.37 1.97 15.01
N ALA A 186 14.66 1.87 16.13
CA ALA A 186 14.86 0.78 17.10
C ALA A 186 14.55 -0.59 16.46
N LEU A 187 13.42 -0.72 15.77
CA LEU A 187 13.06 -1.94 15.05
C LEU A 187 14.04 -2.26 13.93
N GLY A 188 14.50 -1.25 13.18
CA GLY A 188 15.52 -1.40 12.14
C GLY A 188 16.81 -1.98 12.70
N PHE A 189 17.28 -1.44 13.81
CA PHE A 189 18.47 -1.94 14.48
C PHE A 189 18.28 -3.38 15.02
N LEU A 190 17.18 -3.64 15.71
CA LEU A 190 16.91 -4.96 16.32
C LEU A 190 16.72 -6.06 15.28
N LEU A 191 16.01 -5.75 14.19
CA LEU A 191 15.61 -6.76 13.21
C LEU A 191 16.59 -6.90 12.04
N HIS A 192 17.29 -5.84 11.66
CA HIS A 192 18.14 -5.80 10.47
C HIS A 192 19.57 -5.30 10.76
N ARG A 193 19.87 -4.92 12.01
CA ARG A 193 21.13 -4.24 12.41
C ARG A 193 21.40 -2.95 11.60
N ASP A 194 20.33 -2.33 11.13
CA ASP A 194 20.37 -1.12 10.33
C ASP A 194 19.20 -0.19 10.75
N PRO A 195 19.45 0.87 11.55
CA PRO A 195 18.42 1.76 12.05
C PRO A 195 17.74 2.55 10.92
N ASP A 196 18.37 2.66 9.76
CA ASP A 196 17.83 3.42 8.64
C ASP A 196 16.78 2.64 7.82
N THR A 197 16.67 1.33 8.02
CA THR A 197 15.73 0.47 7.28
C THR A 197 14.30 1.01 7.33
N TYR A 198 13.81 1.45 8.49
CA TYR A 198 12.43 1.96 8.63
C TYR A 198 12.30 3.48 8.64
N ARG A 199 13.40 4.24 8.52
CA ARG A 199 13.36 5.71 8.34
C ARG A 199 12.64 6.14 7.06
N TYR A 200 12.49 5.21 6.11
CA TYR A 200 11.66 5.43 4.94
C TYR A 200 10.20 5.77 5.30
N ILE A 201 9.64 5.17 6.35
CA ILE A 201 8.23 5.35 6.72
C ILE A 201 7.94 6.82 7.05
N PRO A 202 8.56 7.44 8.06
CA PRO A 202 8.30 8.86 8.35
C PRO A 202 8.70 9.78 7.19
N GLU A 203 9.74 9.46 6.42
CA GLU A 203 10.14 10.28 5.27
C GLU A 203 9.12 10.21 4.12
N SER A 204 8.56 9.04 3.84
CA SER A 204 7.50 8.90 2.84
C SER A 204 6.21 9.62 3.26
N ILE A 205 5.85 9.61 4.56
CA ILE A 205 4.70 10.34 5.08
C ILE A 205 4.91 11.87 4.98
N ARG A 206 6.13 12.37 5.24
CA ARG A 206 6.45 13.80 5.06
C ARG A 206 6.21 14.27 3.63
N ARG A 207 6.50 13.43 2.65
CA ARG A 207 6.36 13.72 1.21
C ARG A 207 4.97 13.44 0.67
N TYR A 208 4.18 12.66 1.40
CA TYR A 208 2.82 12.32 0.99
C TYR A 208 1.89 13.53 1.14
N PRO A 209 1.02 13.81 0.18
CA PRO A 209 0.21 15.03 0.20
C PRO A 209 -0.79 15.08 1.36
N GLY A 210 -1.15 13.91 1.93
CA GLY A 210 -2.16 13.76 2.95
C GLY A 210 -3.54 13.39 2.40
N ALA A 211 -4.39 12.85 3.26
CA ALA A 211 -5.65 12.23 2.85
C ALA A 211 -6.60 13.17 2.11
N ALA A 212 -6.73 14.43 2.53
CA ALA A 212 -7.60 15.40 1.86
C ALA A 212 -7.13 15.70 0.43
N ALA A 213 -5.82 15.84 0.21
CA ALA A 213 -5.27 16.09 -1.12
C ALA A 213 -5.38 14.85 -2.03
N VAL A 214 -5.21 13.64 -1.48
CA VAL A 214 -5.45 12.40 -2.22
C VAL A 214 -6.93 12.30 -2.63
N ASN A 215 -7.85 12.63 -1.73
CA ASN A 215 -9.27 12.63 -2.02
C ASN A 215 -9.64 13.63 -3.13
N ALA A 216 -9.04 14.82 -3.13
CA ALA A 216 -9.20 15.80 -4.21
C ALA A 216 -8.62 15.29 -5.53
N LEU A 217 -7.43 14.68 -5.48
CA LEU A 217 -6.78 14.11 -6.66
C LEU A 217 -7.60 12.99 -7.29
N LEU A 218 -8.21 12.10 -6.51
CA LEU A 218 -9.11 11.06 -7.03
C LEU A 218 -10.23 11.66 -7.87
N ARG A 219 -10.84 12.75 -7.40
CA ARG A 219 -11.90 13.44 -8.15
C ARG A 219 -11.38 14.07 -9.45
N THR A 220 -10.19 14.67 -9.43
CA THR A 220 -9.60 15.26 -10.65
C THR A 220 -9.17 14.22 -11.67
N GLN A 221 -8.88 12.98 -11.23
CA GLN A 221 -8.53 11.83 -12.08
C GLN A 221 -9.76 11.03 -12.54
N GLY A 222 -10.96 11.58 -12.49
CA GLY A 222 -12.15 11.02 -13.13
C GLY A 222 -12.98 10.06 -12.27
N PHE A 223 -12.73 9.99 -10.95
CA PHE A 223 -13.67 9.30 -10.06
C PHE A 223 -14.91 10.16 -9.82
N SER A 224 -16.08 9.59 -10.06
CA SER A 224 -17.38 10.26 -9.92
C SER A 224 -17.68 10.65 -8.46
N SER A 225 -17.23 9.84 -7.52
CA SER A 225 -17.30 10.14 -6.09
C SER A 225 -16.04 9.69 -5.37
N SER A 226 -15.71 10.37 -4.28
CA SER A 226 -14.57 10.03 -3.45
C SER A 226 -14.82 10.50 -2.01
N GLU A 227 -14.68 9.57 -1.08
CA GLU A 227 -14.81 9.78 0.36
C GLU A 227 -13.51 9.39 1.07
N CYS A 228 -13.18 10.11 2.15
CA CYS A 228 -12.05 9.82 3.01
C CYS A 228 -12.53 9.52 4.42
N LEU A 229 -12.31 8.29 4.88
CA LEU A 229 -12.64 7.81 6.22
C LEU A 229 -11.38 7.85 7.09
N PRO A 230 -11.28 8.76 8.08
CA PRO A 230 -10.15 8.78 8.98
C PRO A 230 -10.16 7.58 9.91
N VAL A 231 -8.99 6.98 10.13
CA VAL A 231 -8.76 5.92 11.12
C VAL A 231 -7.60 6.29 12.04
N LEU A 232 -7.56 5.71 13.21
CA LEU A 232 -6.56 6.02 14.25
C LEU A 232 -6.45 7.54 14.53
N GLY A 233 -7.60 8.22 14.77
CA GLY A 233 -7.61 9.66 15.02
C GLY A 233 -7.09 10.52 13.86
N GLY A 234 -7.14 10.01 12.63
CA GLY A 234 -6.67 10.70 11.43
C GLY A 234 -5.18 10.53 11.12
N LEU A 235 -4.48 9.63 11.84
CA LEU A 235 -3.09 9.26 11.51
C LEU A 235 -3.01 8.35 10.27
N MET A 236 -4.13 7.73 9.94
CA MET A 236 -4.33 6.94 8.72
C MET A 236 -5.67 7.27 8.10
N ALA A 237 -5.86 6.85 6.85
CA ALA A 237 -7.09 7.07 6.11
C ALA A 237 -7.44 5.88 5.21
N ILE A 238 -8.74 5.63 5.07
CA ILE A 238 -9.29 4.79 4.01
C ILE A 238 -9.97 5.72 3.02
N HIS A 239 -9.56 5.67 1.75
CA HIS A 239 -10.28 6.32 0.66
C HIS A 239 -11.20 5.29 0.01
N VAL A 240 -12.42 5.72 -0.29
CA VAL A 240 -13.41 4.97 -1.06
C VAL A 240 -13.79 5.86 -2.25
N ALA A 241 -13.50 5.41 -3.46
CA ALA A 241 -13.80 6.18 -4.67
C ALA A 241 -14.52 5.29 -5.70
N VAL A 242 -15.45 5.87 -6.45
CA VAL A 242 -16.22 5.18 -7.50
C VAL A 242 -15.91 5.83 -8.84
N LYS A 243 -15.59 5.01 -9.86
CA LYS A 243 -15.39 5.44 -11.24
C LYS A 243 -16.68 5.85 -11.93
#